data_c815b791ac5100af5540f5d087b70701
#
_entry.id   c815b791ac5100af5540f5d087b70701
#
_cell.length_a   1.000
_cell.length_b   1.000
_cell.length_c   1.000
_cell.angle_alpha   90.00
_cell.angle_beta   90.00
_cell.angle_gamma   90.00
#
_symmetry.space_group_name_H-M   'P 1'
#
loop_
_entity.id
_entity.type
_entity.pdbx_description
1 polymer ?
#
loop_
_entity_poly.entity_id
_entity_poly.type
_entity_poly.pdbx_seq_one_letter_code
_entity_poly.pdbx_strand_id
1 'polypeptide(L)'
;MKEAIVAKGPKVAIHDVPVPKPNADQVLIKVIFSGSNPKDWKRPQLGEPHNSGDDISGIIEEVGENVTEFKKGDRVAAFHEMMTPHGSFAEYAIAWAYTTFHLPKKTRFEEV
;
A
#
# COMPACT_ATOMS: atom_id res chain seq x y z
N MET A 1 6.28 8.67 8.94
CA MET A 1 5.12 8.85 8.04
C MET A 1 3.80 8.66 8.79
N LYS A 2 2.71 9.12 8.23
CA LYS A 2 1.37 8.92 8.78
C LYS A 2 0.78 7.63 8.25
N GLU A 3 0.21 6.83 9.14
CA GLU A 3 -0.48 5.60 8.81
C GLU A 3 -1.83 5.54 9.53
N ALA A 4 -2.90 5.16 8.83
CA ALA A 4 -4.21 4.98 9.41
C ALA A 4 -4.42 3.53 9.82
N ILE A 5 -4.73 3.32 11.10
CA ILE A 5 -5.02 2.00 11.65
C ILE A 5 -6.51 1.92 11.96
N VAL A 6 -7.16 0.91 11.43
CA VAL A 6 -8.60 0.68 11.63
C VAL A 6 -8.80 -0.37 12.71
N ALA A 7 -9.59 -0.04 13.71
CA ALA A 7 -9.89 -0.91 14.83
C ALA A 7 -11.37 -1.23 14.90
N LYS A 8 -11.71 -2.19 15.78
CA LYS A 8 -13.10 -2.58 16.03
C LYS A 8 -13.93 -1.38 16.47
N GLY A 9 -15.12 -1.27 15.91
CA GLY A 9 -16.05 -0.25 16.34
C GLY A 9 -16.67 0.66 15.28
N PRO A 10 -16.30 0.70 13.96
CA PRO A 10 -14.91 0.81 13.47
C PRO A 10 -14.32 2.15 13.91
N LYS A 11 -13.12 2.12 14.43
CA LYS A 11 -12.37 3.31 14.84
C LYS A 11 -11.13 3.46 14.00
N VAL A 12 -10.82 4.69 13.59
CA VAL A 12 -9.62 4.98 12.83
C VAL A 12 -8.71 5.88 13.66
N ALA A 13 -7.45 5.48 13.80
CA ALA A 13 -6.44 6.28 14.46
C ALA A 13 -5.28 6.52 13.50
N ILE A 14 -4.72 7.73 13.53
CA ILE A 14 -3.57 8.10 12.72
C ILE A 14 -2.33 8.02 13.61
N HIS A 15 -1.34 7.24 13.20
CA HIS A 15 -0.08 7.06 13.91
C HIS A 15 1.08 7.59 13.09
N ASP A 16 2.07 8.14 13.78
CA ASP A 16 3.36 8.46 13.17
C ASP A 16 4.27 7.24 13.31
N VAL A 17 4.68 6.69 12.18
CA VAL A 17 5.51 5.48 12.13
C VAL A 17 6.68 5.68 11.17
N PRO A 18 7.78 4.91 11.32
CA PRO A 18 8.86 4.96 10.35
C PRO A 18 8.40 4.54 8.97
N VAL A 19 9.02 5.07 7.93
CA VAL A 19 8.79 4.59 6.57
C VAL A 19 9.34 3.15 6.48
N PRO A 20 8.53 2.16 6.07
CA PRO A 20 9.01 0.79 6.00
C PRO A 20 10.02 0.60 4.88
N LYS A 21 10.84 -0.44 5.00
CA LYS A 21 11.79 -0.81 3.95
C LYS A 21 11.31 -2.06 3.22
N PRO A 22 11.36 -2.06 1.88
CA PRO A 22 11.01 -3.27 1.13
C PRO A 22 12.09 -4.34 1.30
N ASN A 23 11.67 -5.60 1.31
CA ASN A 23 12.65 -6.70 1.23
C ASN A 23 13.14 -6.84 -0.22
N ALA A 24 13.99 -7.86 -0.47
CA ALA A 24 14.64 -8.04 -1.78
C ALA A 24 13.66 -8.14 -2.96
N ASP A 25 12.44 -8.63 -2.73
CA ASP A 25 11.44 -8.89 -3.78
C ASP A 25 10.25 -7.93 -3.72
N GLN A 26 10.34 -6.90 -2.92
CA GLN A 26 9.25 -5.93 -2.71
C GLN A 26 9.60 -4.56 -3.28
N VAL A 27 8.55 -3.74 -3.41
CA VAL A 27 8.68 -2.34 -3.78
C VAL A 27 8.04 -1.46 -2.71
N LEU A 28 8.61 -0.27 -2.52
CA LEU A 28 8.04 0.77 -1.67
C LEU A 28 7.37 1.79 -2.58
N ILE A 29 6.10 2.06 -2.35
CA ILE A 29 5.30 2.93 -3.19
C ILE A 29 4.86 4.16 -2.39
N LYS A 30 5.12 5.35 -2.93
CA LYS A 30 4.51 6.58 -2.43
C LYS A 30 3.06 6.57 -2.88
N VAL A 31 2.14 6.45 -1.92
CA VAL A 31 0.72 6.28 -2.22
C VAL A 31 0.12 7.60 -2.70
N ILE A 32 -0.49 7.58 -3.88
CA ILE A 32 -1.23 8.72 -4.44
C ILE A 32 -2.72 8.48 -4.23
N PHE A 33 -3.21 7.28 -4.54
CA PHE A 33 -4.59 6.86 -4.27
C PHE A 33 -4.61 5.47 -3.63
N SER A 34 -5.52 5.30 -2.70
CA SER A 34 -5.79 4.04 -2.02
C SER A 34 -7.26 3.70 -2.22
N GLY A 35 -7.52 2.51 -2.76
CA GLY A 35 -8.88 2.02 -2.90
C GLY A 35 -9.39 1.42 -1.60
N SER A 36 -10.69 1.52 -1.34
CA SER A 36 -11.30 0.90 -0.18
C SER A 36 -12.28 -0.19 -0.60
N ASN A 37 -12.39 -1.21 0.23
CA ASN A 37 -13.25 -2.37 0.03
C ASN A 37 -14.02 -2.67 1.31
N PRO A 38 -15.17 -3.40 1.26
CA PRO A 38 -15.90 -3.75 2.47
C PRO A 38 -15.06 -4.42 3.56
N LYS A 39 -14.04 -5.17 3.22
CA LYS A 39 -13.14 -5.79 4.19
C LYS A 39 -12.41 -4.77 5.06
N ASP A 40 -12.22 -3.55 4.57
CA ASP A 40 -11.44 -2.53 5.28
C ASP A 40 -12.13 -2.07 6.57
N TRP A 41 -13.44 -2.22 6.66
CA TRP A 41 -14.18 -1.93 7.89
C TRP A 41 -14.79 -3.18 8.54
N LYS A 42 -15.01 -4.25 7.80
CA LYS A 42 -15.54 -5.50 8.36
C LYS A 42 -14.50 -6.31 9.13
N ARG A 43 -13.28 -6.38 8.60
CA ARG A 43 -12.21 -7.16 9.22
C ARG A 43 -11.80 -6.69 10.61
N PRO A 44 -11.61 -5.38 10.84
CA PRO A 44 -11.23 -4.89 12.16
C PRO A 44 -12.23 -5.25 13.26
N GLN A 45 -13.49 -5.50 12.92
CA GLN A 45 -14.49 -5.93 13.88
C GLN A 45 -14.31 -7.37 14.35
N LEU A 46 -13.51 -8.15 13.62
CA LEU A 46 -13.27 -9.56 13.93
C LEU A 46 -11.95 -9.79 14.65
N GLY A 47 -11.11 -8.76 14.76
CA GLY A 47 -9.78 -8.99 15.28
C GLY A 47 -8.99 -7.73 15.59
N GLU A 48 -7.69 -7.81 15.35
CA GLU A 48 -6.72 -6.79 15.73
C GLU A 48 -6.77 -5.54 14.86
N PRO A 49 -6.48 -4.35 15.43
CA PRO A 49 -6.34 -3.13 14.65
C PRO A 49 -5.17 -3.24 13.68
N HIS A 50 -5.37 -2.82 12.44
CA HIS A 50 -4.29 -2.77 11.46
C HIS A 50 -4.64 -1.86 10.28
N ASN A 51 -3.64 -1.58 9.43
CA ASN A 51 -3.84 -0.91 8.17
C ASN A 51 -4.33 -1.95 7.15
N SER A 52 -5.63 -1.93 6.86
CA SER A 52 -6.27 -2.94 6.02
C SER A 52 -6.33 -2.57 4.53
N GLY A 53 -5.74 -1.45 4.12
CA GLY A 53 -5.74 -1.02 2.74
C GLY A 53 -4.82 -1.88 1.86
N ASP A 54 -5.36 -2.44 0.78
CA ASP A 54 -4.60 -3.33 -0.10
C ASP A 54 -4.53 -2.84 -1.55
N ASP A 55 -5.38 -1.91 -1.95
CA ASP A 55 -5.38 -1.39 -3.32
C ASP A 55 -4.56 -0.09 -3.36
N ILE A 56 -3.49 -0.10 -4.14
CA ILE A 56 -2.51 0.98 -4.18
C ILE A 56 -2.37 1.50 -5.60
N SER A 57 -2.33 2.83 -5.77
CA SER A 57 -1.75 3.42 -6.97
C SER A 57 -0.82 4.55 -6.55
N GLY A 58 0.32 4.65 -7.19
CA GLY A 58 1.31 5.63 -6.79
C GLY A 58 2.59 5.55 -7.60
N ILE A 59 3.65 6.02 -6.96
CA ILE A 59 4.96 6.18 -7.59
C ILE A 59 5.98 5.37 -6.80
N ILE A 60 6.81 4.61 -7.51
CA ILE A 60 7.88 3.82 -6.88
C ILE A 60 8.87 4.78 -6.19
N GLU A 61 9.10 4.55 -4.90
CA GLU A 61 10.10 5.28 -4.12
C GLU A 61 11.39 4.47 -3.98
N GLU A 62 11.28 3.17 -3.78
CA GLU A 62 12.41 2.28 -3.60
C GLU A 62 12.04 0.87 -4.06
N VAL A 63 13.02 0.11 -4.53
CA VAL A 63 12.82 -1.29 -4.94
C VAL A 63 13.79 -2.18 -4.20
N GLY A 64 13.39 -3.44 -3.98
CA GLY A 64 14.26 -4.46 -3.41
C GLY A 64 15.37 -4.85 -4.39
N GLU A 65 16.43 -5.46 -3.87
CA GLU A 65 17.62 -5.76 -4.67
C GLU A 65 17.37 -6.74 -5.83
N ASN A 66 16.35 -7.59 -5.73
CA ASN A 66 16.00 -8.54 -6.80
C ASN A 66 15.00 -7.96 -7.82
N VAL A 67 14.51 -6.75 -7.61
CA VAL A 67 13.51 -6.15 -8.48
C VAL A 67 14.21 -5.43 -9.63
N THR A 68 13.95 -5.86 -10.85
CA THR A 68 14.58 -5.32 -12.06
C THR A 68 13.58 -4.64 -13.01
N GLU A 69 12.29 -4.96 -12.88
CA GLU A 69 11.24 -4.46 -13.77
C GLU A 69 10.67 -3.10 -13.35
N PHE A 70 11.02 -2.60 -12.16
CA PHE A 70 10.58 -1.30 -11.65
C PHE A 70 11.78 -0.48 -11.18
N LYS A 71 11.62 0.83 -11.20
CA LYS A 71 12.62 1.78 -10.71
C LYS A 71 11.93 2.98 -10.06
N LYS A 72 12.68 3.72 -9.23
CA LYS A 72 12.19 4.94 -8.60
C LYS A 72 11.62 5.90 -9.66
N GLY A 73 10.43 6.41 -9.38
CA GLY A 73 9.74 7.34 -10.28
C GLY A 73 8.69 6.68 -11.18
N ASP A 74 8.67 5.34 -11.27
CA ASP A 74 7.69 4.64 -12.09
C ASP A 74 6.29 4.78 -11.50
N ARG A 75 5.31 5.00 -12.38
CA ARG A 75 3.89 5.03 -12.02
C ARG A 75 3.36 3.61 -12.02
N VAL A 76 2.76 3.20 -10.91
CA VAL A 76 2.33 1.81 -10.72
C VAL A 76 0.97 1.70 -10.04
N ALA A 77 0.34 0.55 -10.25
CA ALA A 77 -0.75 0.05 -9.43
C ALA A 77 -0.30 -1.27 -8.81
N ALA A 78 -0.76 -1.56 -7.61
CA ALA A 78 -0.35 -2.76 -6.90
C ALA A 78 -1.42 -3.22 -5.93
N PHE A 79 -1.32 -4.50 -5.56
CA PHE A 79 -2.06 -5.07 -4.44
C PHE A 79 -1.09 -5.35 -3.30
N HIS A 80 -1.39 -4.79 -2.13
CA HIS A 80 -0.68 -5.13 -0.90
C HIS A 80 -1.09 -6.53 -0.45
N GLU A 81 -0.16 -7.31 0.09
CA GLU A 81 -0.48 -8.63 0.62
C GLU A 81 -1.46 -8.51 1.78
N MET A 82 -2.62 -9.15 1.65
CA MET A 82 -3.68 -9.07 2.65
C MET A 82 -3.21 -9.61 4.00
N MET A 83 -3.65 -8.97 5.09
CA MET A 83 -3.33 -9.34 6.46
C MET A 83 -1.86 -9.14 6.85
N THR A 84 -1.12 -8.36 6.07
CA THR A 84 0.26 -7.98 6.41
C THR A 84 0.34 -6.49 6.77
N PRO A 85 1.38 -6.03 7.49
CA PRO A 85 1.54 -4.62 7.80
C PRO A 85 1.88 -3.78 6.57
N HIS A 86 1.83 -2.46 6.71
CA HIS A 86 2.24 -1.47 5.70
C HIS A 86 1.34 -1.42 4.46
N GLY A 87 0.03 -1.46 4.68
CA GLY A 87 -0.96 -1.33 3.61
C GLY A 87 -1.13 0.11 3.10
N SER A 88 -2.10 0.31 2.20
CA SER A 88 -2.26 1.54 1.43
C SER A 88 -2.82 2.74 2.20
N PHE A 89 -3.29 2.57 3.42
CA PHE A 89 -3.77 3.68 4.25
C PHE A 89 -2.62 4.38 4.97
N ALA A 90 -1.61 4.80 4.20
CA ALA A 90 -0.42 5.46 4.68
C ALA A 90 0.22 6.27 3.55
N GLU A 91 1.23 7.07 3.87
CA GLU A 91 1.96 7.83 2.86
C GLU A 91 2.80 6.92 1.95
N TYR A 92 3.30 5.83 2.49
CA TYR A 92 4.06 4.81 1.75
C TYR A 92 3.52 3.42 2.08
N ALA A 93 3.52 2.55 1.10
CA ALA A 93 3.05 1.18 1.25
C ALA A 93 4.03 0.20 0.61
N ILE A 94 3.99 -1.04 1.07
CA ILE A 94 4.82 -2.14 0.55
C ILE A 94 3.96 -3.06 -0.31
N ALA A 95 4.49 -3.51 -1.43
CA ALA A 95 3.87 -4.54 -2.26
C ALA A 95 4.94 -5.46 -2.82
N TRP A 96 4.55 -6.71 -3.11
CA TRP A 96 5.42 -7.63 -3.83
C TRP A 96 5.55 -7.17 -5.28
N ALA A 97 6.74 -7.30 -5.85
CA ALA A 97 6.96 -6.91 -7.25
C ALA A 97 6.00 -7.64 -8.20
N TYR A 98 5.70 -8.91 -7.92
CA TYR A 98 4.82 -9.71 -8.78
C TYR A 98 3.33 -9.35 -8.64
N THR A 99 2.94 -8.53 -7.68
CA THR A 99 1.58 -7.98 -7.57
C THR A 99 1.52 -6.51 -7.96
N THR A 100 2.59 -6.00 -8.56
CA THR A 100 2.72 -4.61 -8.99
C THR A 100 2.81 -4.56 -10.51
N PHE A 101 2.17 -3.59 -11.14
CA PHE A 101 2.22 -3.42 -12.59
C PHE A 101 2.28 -1.95 -12.96
N HIS A 102 2.90 -1.67 -14.12
CA HIS A 102 3.05 -0.31 -14.63
C HIS A 102 1.72 0.29 -15.04
N LEU A 103 1.50 1.56 -14.72
CA LEU A 103 0.36 2.32 -15.24
C LEU A 103 0.76 3.00 -16.54
N PRO A 104 -0.08 2.90 -17.60
CA PRO A 104 0.12 3.69 -18.81
C PRO A 104 0.14 5.18 -18.49
N LYS A 105 0.91 5.96 -19.24
CA LYS A 105 1.03 7.42 -19.03
C LYS A 105 -0.31 8.16 -19.05
N LYS A 106 -1.27 7.64 -19.82
CA LYS A 106 -2.61 8.25 -19.96
C LYS A 106 -3.58 7.85 -18.87
N THR A 107 -3.24 6.83 -18.06
CA THR A 107 -4.11 6.36 -16.97
C THR A 107 -3.84 7.19 -15.73
N ARG A 108 -4.89 7.75 -15.15
CA ARG A 108 -4.78 8.47 -13.89
C ARG A 108 -4.76 7.50 -12.73
N PHE A 109 -4.12 7.88 -11.62
CA PHE A 109 -4.02 7.02 -10.44
C PHE A 109 -5.39 6.61 -9.90
N GLU A 110 -6.39 7.49 -9.95
CA GLU A 110 -7.73 7.21 -9.46
C GLU A 110 -8.53 6.25 -10.34
N GLU A 111 -8.04 5.91 -11.53
CA GLU A 111 -8.70 4.99 -12.45
C GLU A 111 -8.39 3.51 -12.17
N VAL A 112 -7.55 3.27 -11.19
CA VAL A 112 -7.11 1.91 -10.83
C VAL A 112 -8.15 1.19 -9.98
#